data_c316c8198062aa595dcc629aa34f6362
#
_entry.id   c316c8198062aa595dcc629aa34f6362
#
_cell.length_a   1.000
_cell.length_b   1.000
_cell.length_c   1.000
_cell.angle_alpha   90.00
_cell.angle_beta   90.00
_cell.angle_gamma   90.00
#
_symmetry.space_group_name_H-M   'P 1'
#
loop_
_entity.id
_entity.type
_entity.pdbx_description
1 polymer ?
#
loop_
_entity_poly.entity_id
_entity_poly.type
_entity_poly.pdbx_seq_one_letter_code
_entity_poly.pdbx_strand_id
1 'polypeptide(L)'
;PTIVATDKIGFASGRMRSQYYQTIWAADNGDLYVFSPGYGRLTTSSDDLKRVQGTLPSGVMRIKAGETSFDDTYYVNLEELGNKHPMYKCWHITEDYFLLQMYTRGLQSKGEYTTELAVFKGEDRTLKPVTGLPSEDVLSAYGNIPYNENGYIYMPVSTTDGSTPALYKIDPRTATATKGLTIIAESVSTVGKLTSQK
;
A
#
# COMPACT_ATOMS: atom_id res chain seq x y z
N PRO A 1 15.21 21.98 12.70
CA PRO A 1 14.17 21.18 12.03
C PRO A 1 12.84 21.94 12.05
N THR A 2 12.18 22.00 10.91
CA THR A 2 10.85 22.60 10.79
C THR A 2 9.80 21.50 10.91
N ILE A 3 8.79 21.72 11.75
CA ILE A 3 7.65 20.80 11.84
C ILE A 3 6.65 21.21 10.77
N VAL A 4 6.35 20.28 9.85
CA VAL A 4 5.30 20.45 8.85
C VAL A 4 4.05 19.77 9.38
N ALA A 5 3.00 20.53 9.66
CA ALA A 5 1.75 20.03 10.18
C ALA A 5 0.57 20.78 9.56
N THR A 6 -0.58 20.14 9.52
CA THR A 6 -1.85 20.76 9.15
C THR A 6 -2.98 20.19 9.97
N ASP A 7 -3.87 21.04 10.41
CA ASP A 7 -5.12 20.73 11.11
C ASP A 7 -6.37 20.99 10.24
N LYS A 8 -6.15 21.50 9.03
CA LYS A 8 -7.24 21.93 8.13
C LYS A 8 -7.96 20.77 7.44
N ILE A 9 -7.33 19.62 7.38
CA ILE A 9 -7.77 18.50 6.53
C ILE A 9 -7.86 17.24 7.38
N GLY A 10 -8.65 17.14 8.38
CA GLY A 10 -9.02 15.93 9.12
C GLY A 10 -8.14 14.68 8.88
N PHE A 11 -6.82 14.81 8.93
CA PHE A 11 -5.87 13.77 8.58
C PHE A 11 -5.54 12.90 9.79
N ALA A 12 -5.85 11.62 9.72
CA ALA A 12 -5.46 10.68 10.74
C ALA A 12 -4.00 10.26 10.58
N SER A 13 -3.12 10.71 11.43
CA SER A 13 -1.79 10.12 11.56
C SER A 13 -1.89 8.78 12.31
N GLY A 14 -2.38 7.75 11.67
CA GLY A 14 -2.28 6.42 12.20
C GLY A 14 -0.82 5.96 12.10
N ARG A 15 -0.08 5.95 13.18
CA ARG A 15 1.24 5.35 13.21
C ARG A 15 1.12 3.84 13.24
N MET A 16 1.32 3.21 12.09
CA MET A 16 1.58 1.78 12.07
C MET A 16 3.02 1.55 11.68
N ARG A 17 3.89 1.35 12.70
CA ARG A 17 5.23 0.82 12.51
C ARG A 17 5.95 1.45 11.32
N SER A 18 6.12 2.78 11.33
CA SER A 18 6.88 3.49 10.28
C SER A 18 8.28 2.91 10.05
N GLN A 19 8.82 2.17 11.01
CA GLN A 19 10.07 1.44 10.88
C GLN A 19 9.99 0.21 9.95
N TYR A 20 8.78 -0.25 9.58
CA TYR A 20 8.58 -1.41 8.70
C TYR A 20 7.85 -1.05 7.40
N TYR A 21 7.15 0.09 7.37
CA TYR A 21 6.33 0.47 6.23
C TYR A 21 6.55 1.94 5.91
N GLN A 22 7.01 2.20 4.70
CA GLN A 22 7.13 3.56 4.21
C GLN A 22 5.74 4.09 3.87
N THR A 23 5.43 5.29 4.37
CA THR A 23 4.13 5.96 4.15
C THR A 23 4.29 7.33 3.50
N ILE A 24 5.52 7.74 3.21
CA ILE A 24 5.83 8.96 2.48
C ILE A 24 6.61 8.58 1.24
N TRP A 25 6.11 8.96 0.08
CA TRP A 25 6.68 8.64 -1.21
C TRP A 25 6.80 9.88 -2.08
N ALA A 26 7.94 10.02 -2.76
CA ALA A 26 8.09 10.98 -3.83
C ALA A 26 7.56 10.37 -5.13
N ALA A 27 6.73 11.11 -5.83
CA ALA A 27 6.36 10.84 -7.21
C ALA A 27 7.48 11.31 -8.16
N ASP A 28 7.44 10.88 -9.42
CA ASP A 28 8.49 11.19 -10.39
C ASP A 28 8.58 12.69 -10.71
N ASN A 29 7.50 13.46 -10.52
CA ASN A 29 7.46 14.92 -10.66
C ASN A 29 8.02 15.67 -9.43
N GLY A 30 8.40 14.94 -8.36
CA GLY A 30 8.94 15.50 -7.12
C GLY A 30 7.89 15.84 -6.05
N ASP A 31 6.60 15.67 -6.32
CA ASP A 31 5.56 15.80 -5.28
C ASP A 31 5.72 14.70 -4.24
N LEU A 32 5.51 15.05 -2.98
CA LEU A 32 5.50 14.09 -1.88
C LEU A 32 4.07 13.73 -1.51
N TYR A 33 3.76 12.44 -1.57
CA TYR A 33 2.48 11.90 -1.12
C TYR A 33 2.64 11.25 0.25
N VAL A 34 1.82 11.69 1.20
CA VAL A 34 1.84 11.24 2.59
C VAL A 34 0.58 10.44 2.86
N PHE A 35 0.77 9.14 3.06
CA PHE A 35 -0.31 8.18 3.30
C PHE A 35 -0.53 7.98 4.80
N SER A 36 -1.79 7.92 5.21
CA SER A 36 -2.19 7.57 6.57
C SER A 36 -3.09 6.34 6.54
N PRO A 37 -2.79 5.28 7.30
CA PRO A 37 -3.62 4.08 7.32
C PRO A 37 -4.96 4.24 8.06
N GLY A 38 -5.21 5.36 8.74
CA GLY A 38 -6.47 5.61 9.43
C GLY A 38 -6.74 4.72 10.66
N TYR A 39 -5.74 3.96 11.12
CA TYR A 39 -5.86 3.11 12.30
C TYR A 39 -4.53 2.99 13.06
N GLY A 40 -4.63 2.66 14.34
CA GLY A 40 -3.51 2.35 15.19
C GLY A 40 -3.49 0.88 15.61
N ARG A 41 -2.49 0.51 16.39
CA ARG A 41 -2.42 -0.80 17.05
C ARG A 41 -2.51 -0.60 18.56
N LEU A 42 -3.54 -1.17 19.19
CA LEU A 42 -3.58 -1.33 20.63
C LEU A 42 -2.92 -2.68 20.97
N THR A 43 -1.87 -2.61 21.76
CA THR A 43 -1.30 -3.78 22.43
C THR A 43 -1.75 -3.73 23.87
N THR A 44 -2.89 -4.30 24.17
CA THR A 44 -3.38 -4.42 25.55
C THR A 44 -2.98 -5.75 26.20
N SER A 45 -2.61 -6.74 25.39
CA SER A 45 -2.02 -8.00 25.84
C SER A 45 -1.15 -8.62 24.75
N SER A 46 -0.27 -9.54 25.11
CA SER A 46 0.58 -10.28 24.18
C SER A 46 -0.19 -11.10 23.13
N ASP A 47 -1.44 -11.44 23.41
CA ASP A 47 -2.22 -12.37 22.60
C ASP A 47 -3.27 -11.66 21.72
N ASP A 48 -3.63 -10.44 22.05
CA ASP A 48 -4.72 -9.71 21.37
C ASP A 48 -4.16 -8.51 20.60
N LEU A 49 -3.66 -8.76 19.40
CA LEU A 49 -3.19 -7.72 18.49
C LEU A 49 -4.39 -7.07 17.78
N LYS A 50 -5.30 -6.48 18.53
CA LYS A 50 -6.39 -5.70 17.95
C LYS A 50 -5.84 -4.46 17.27
N ARG A 51 -6.26 -4.24 16.04
CA ARG A 51 -6.09 -2.97 15.37
C ARG A 51 -7.31 -2.13 15.67
N VAL A 52 -7.07 -0.92 16.10
CA VAL A 52 -8.16 0.02 16.38
C VAL A 52 -8.23 1.01 15.25
N GLN A 53 -9.39 1.06 14.61
CA GLN A 53 -9.68 2.08 13.63
C GLN A 53 -9.60 3.45 14.31
N GLY A 54 -8.94 4.40 13.67
CA GLY A 54 -8.92 5.79 14.09
C GLY A 54 -10.27 6.47 13.92
N THR A 55 -10.38 7.67 14.43
CA THR A 55 -11.57 8.51 14.21
C THR A 55 -11.66 9.08 12.80
N LEU A 56 -10.56 9.03 12.06
CA LEU A 56 -10.43 9.51 10.70
C LEU A 56 -10.07 8.35 9.77
N PRO A 57 -10.54 8.38 8.51
CA PRO A 57 -10.29 7.31 7.54
C PRO A 57 -8.84 7.30 7.06
N SER A 58 -8.45 6.23 6.39
CA SER A 58 -7.22 6.19 5.61
C SER A 58 -7.24 7.29 4.56
N GLY A 59 -6.15 8.05 4.48
CA GLY A 59 -6.12 9.23 3.63
C GLY A 59 -4.76 9.49 3.00
N VAL A 60 -4.76 10.35 1.99
CA VAL A 60 -3.56 10.82 1.32
C VAL A 60 -3.54 12.34 1.31
N MET A 61 -2.38 12.89 1.65
CA MET A 61 -2.08 14.32 1.52
C MET A 61 -0.87 14.50 0.62
N ARG A 62 -0.70 15.71 0.11
CA ARG A 62 0.39 16.05 -0.80
C ARG A 62 1.17 17.26 -0.31
N ILE A 63 2.47 17.25 -0.56
CA ILE A 63 3.34 18.41 -0.55
C ILE A 63 3.85 18.56 -1.99
N LYS A 64 3.60 19.69 -2.62
CA LYS A 64 4.04 19.92 -4.00
C LYS A 64 5.56 20.03 -4.08
N ALA A 65 6.12 19.64 -5.21
CA ALA A 65 7.55 19.76 -5.50
C ALA A 65 8.04 21.20 -5.24
N GLY A 66 9.12 21.31 -4.47
CA GLY A 66 9.69 22.60 -4.07
C GLY A 66 8.99 23.31 -2.90
N GLU A 67 7.84 22.83 -2.45
CA GLU A 67 7.13 23.38 -1.29
C GLU A 67 7.58 22.73 0.02
N THR A 68 7.29 23.40 1.13
CA THR A 68 7.62 22.92 2.49
C THR A 68 6.39 22.76 3.37
N SER A 69 5.19 22.94 2.81
CA SER A 69 3.91 22.80 3.49
C SER A 69 2.97 21.90 2.72
N PHE A 70 1.99 21.34 3.40
CA PHE A 70 0.94 20.57 2.75
C PHE A 70 0.11 21.44 1.80
N ASP A 71 -0.30 20.85 0.69
CA ASP A 71 -1.26 21.41 -0.24
C ASP A 71 -2.66 21.37 0.40
N ASP A 72 -3.14 22.50 0.90
CA ASP A 72 -4.43 22.61 1.58
C ASP A 72 -5.64 22.25 0.70
N THR A 73 -5.44 22.13 -0.62
CA THR A 73 -6.47 21.76 -1.58
C THR A 73 -6.48 20.26 -1.91
N TYR A 74 -5.49 19.53 -1.38
CA TYR A 74 -5.31 18.13 -1.67
C TYR A 74 -5.50 17.25 -0.43
N TYR A 75 -6.61 16.56 -0.39
CA TYR A 75 -6.89 15.47 0.53
C TYR A 75 -7.72 14.40 -0.18
N VAL A 76 -7.39 13.15 0.04
CA VAL A 76 -8.13 12.01 -0.52
C VAL A 76 -8.48 11.06 0.60
N ASN A 77 -9.77 10.74 0.74
CA ASN A 77 -10.26 9.68 1.60
C ASN A 77 -10.22 8.35 0.83
N LEU A 78 -9.22 7.52 1.13
CA LEU A 78 -9.03 6.25 0.43
C LEU A 78 -10.14 5.23 0.68
N GLU A 79 -10.77 5.30 1.85
CA GLU A 79 -11.86 4.39 2.20
C GLU A 79 -13.13 4.70 1.40
N GLU A 80 -13.39 5.97 1.10
CA GLU A 80 -14.51 6.37 0.24
C GLU A 80 -14.28 6.00 -1.23
N LEU A 81 -13.05 6.10 -1.71
CA LEU A 81 -12.70 5.72 -3.09
C LEU A 81 -12.70 4.21 -3.29
N GLY A 82 -12.39 3.44 -2.25
CA GLY A 82 -12.23 2.00 -2.31
C GLY A 82 -13.41 1.23 -1.74
N ASN A 83 -13.09 0.21 -0.98
CA ASN A 83 -14.02 -0.77 -0.44
C ASN A 83 -14.57 -0.43 0.96
N LYS A 84 -14.40 0.81 1.42
CA LYS A 84 -14.77 1.28 2.77
C LYS A 84 -13.89 0.72 3.90
N HIS A 85 -12.77 0.11 3.57
CA HIS A 85 -11.85 -0.45 4.54
C HIS A 85 -10.49 0.25 4.54
N PRO A 86 -9.75 0.21 5.65
CA PRO A 86 -8.48 0.92 5.79
C PRO A 86 -7.38 0.40 4.87
N MET A 87 -6.45 1.29 4.55
CA MET A 87 -5.20 0.93 3.90
C MET A 87 -4.26 0.23 4.88
N TYR A 88 -3.51 -0.77 4.40
CA TYR A 88 -2.48 -1.46 5.17
C TYR A 88 -1.07 -1.02 4.80
N LYS A 89 -0.72 -1.00 3.52
CA LYS A 89 0.59 -0.63 2.99
C LYS A 89 0.46 0.15 1.69
N CYS A 90 1.53 0.84 1.31
CA CYS A 90 1.63 1.51 0.03
C CYS A 90 3.06 1.45 -0.52
N TRP A 91 3.20 1.49 -1.85
CA TRP A 91 4.46 1.53 -2.57
C TRP A 91 4.33 2.44 -3.79
N HIS A 92 5.34 3.24 -4.07
CA HIS A 92 5.42 3.98 -5.32
C HIS A 92 5.74 3.03 -6.48
N ILE A 93 5.13 3.26 -7.64
CA ILE A 93 5.38 2.46 -8.85
C ILE A 93 6.16 3.30 -9.86
N THR A 94 5.55 4.34 -10.40
CA THR A 94 6.08 5.26 -11.41
C THR A 94 5.16 6.47 -11.53
N GLU A 95 5.65 7.58 -12.07
CA GLU A 95 4.87 8.82 -12.16
C GLU A 95 4.29 9.19 -10.79
N ASP A 96 2.98 9.28 -10.65
CA ASP A 96 2.23 9.43 -9.39
C ASP A 96 1.28 8.24 -9.14
N TYR A 97 1.65 7.06 -9.68
CA TYR A 97 0.97 5.80 -9.41
C TYR A 97 1.54 5.12 -8.17
N PHE A 98 0.66 4.65 -7.31
CA PHE A 98 0.99 3.94 -6.08
C PHE A 98 0.22 2.63 -6.01
N LEU A 99 0.87 1.56 -5.59
CA LEU A 99 0.20 0.33 -5.22
C LEU A 99 -0.19 0.41 -3.76
N LEU A 100 -1.46 0.19 -3.46
CA LEU A 100 -1.98 0.11 -2.11
C LEU A 100 -2.40 -1.32 -1.80
N GLN A 101 -2.13 -1.76 -0.58
CA GLN A 101 -2.71 -2.95 0.00
C GLN A 101 -3.81 -2.50 0.95
N MET A 102 -5.06 -2.84 0.63
CA MET A 102 -6.25 -2.44 1.37
C MET A 102 -6.83 -3.64 2.11
N TYR A 103 -7.40 -3.43 3.28
CA TYR A 103 -8.19 -4.49 3.93
C TYR A 103 -9.47 -4.74 3.13
N THR A 104 -9.92 -5.99 3.09
CA THR A 104 -11.18 -6.39 2.45
C THR A 104 -12.32 -6.50 3.46
N ARG A 105 -12.00 -6.46 4.75
CA ARG A 105 -12.96 -6.53 5.87
C ARG A 105 -12.57 -5.52 6.92
N GLY A 106 -13.47 -5.28 7.87
CA GLY A 106 -13.18 -4.48 9.05
C GLY A 106 -11.97 -5.01 9.81
N LEU A 107 -11.34 -4.14 10.61
CA LEU A 107 -10.19 -4.52 11.43
C LEU A 107 -10.63 -5.55 12.47
N GLN A 108 -10.11 -6.74 12.38
CA GLN A 108 -10.49 -7.88 13.18
C GLN A 108 -9.32 -8.39 14.05
N SER A 109 -9.56 -9.41 14.81
CA SER A 109 -8.55 -10.07 15.63
C SER A 109 -7.44 -10.69 14.78
N LYS A 110 -6.31 -10.96 15.39
CA LYS A 110 -5.15 -11.58 14.75
C LYS A 110 -5.54 -12.86 13.98
N GLY A 111 -5.12 -12.93 12.72
CA GLY A 111 -5.34 -14.08 11.84
C GLY A 111 -6.52 -13.96 10.87
N GLU A 112 -7.37 -12.94 11.01
CA GLU A 112 -8.56 -12.75 10.18
C GLU A 112 -8.41 -11.61 9.15
N TYR A 113 -7.16 -11.17 8.91
CA TYR A 113 -6.91 -10.08 7.99
C TYR A 113 -6.80 -10.59 6.56
N THR A 114 -7.74 -10.18 5.75
CA THR A 114 -7.67 -10.34 4.30
C THR A 114 -7.41 -8.99 3.66
N THR A 115 -6.66 -8.98 2.58
CA THR A 115 -6.29 -7.76 1.88
C THR A 115 -6.32 -7.95 0.38
N GLU A 116 -6.59 -6.87 -0.34
CA GLU A 116 -6.52 -6.79 -1.78
C GLU A 116 -5.51 -5.72 -2.21
N LEU A 117 -5.08 -5.76 -3.46
CA LEU A 117 -4.27 -4.70 -4.04
C LEU A 117 -5.13 -3.76 -4.88
N ALA A 118 -4.84 -2.47 -4.78
CA ALA A 118 -5.44 -1.44 -5.60
C ALA A 118 -4.37 -0.45 -6.09
N VAL A 119 -4.56 0.11 -7.26
CA VAL A 119 -3.72 1.17 -7.80
C VAL A 119 -4.36 2.53 -7.53
N PHE A 120 -3.63 3.39 -6.87
CA PHE A 120 -3.98 4.79 -6.65
C PHE A 120 -3.21 5.68 -7.61
N LYS A 121 -3.91 6.58 -8.30
CA LYS A 121 -3.34 7.64 -9.14
C LYS A 121 -3.49 8.97 -8.39
N GLY A 122 -2.37 9.59 -8.05
CA GLY A 122 -2.34 10.74 -7.16
C GLY A 122 -3.07 11.96 -7.70
N GLU A 123 -2.69 12.45 -8.88
CA GLU A 123 -3.28 13.66 -9.45
C GLU A 123 -4.76 13.49 -9.77
N ASP A 124 -5.13 12.35 -10.33
CA ASP A 124 -6.52 12.03 -10.71
C ASP A 124 -7.39 11.68 -9.48
N ARG A 125 -6.79 11.44 -8.33
CA ARG A 125 -7.48 11.02 -7.09
C ARG A 125 -8.37 9.80 -7.31
N THR A 126 -7.86 8.81 -8.06
CA THR A 126 -8.62 7.59 -8.39
C THR A 126 -7.97 6.36 -7.76
N LEU A 127 -8.79 5.40 -7.37
CA LEU A 127 -8.38 4.12 -6.82
C LEU A 127 -9.05 3.00 -7.60
N LYS A 128 -8.26 2.07 -8.17
CA LYS A 128 -8.77 0.94 -8.96
C LYS A 128 -8.27 -0.38 -8.38
N PRO A 129 -9.15 -1.33 -8.03
CA PRO A 129 -8.75 -2.66 -7.63
C PRO A 129 -7.89 -3.34 -8.72
N VAL A 130 -6.87 -4.07 -8.30
CA VAL A 130 -6.02 -4.84 -9.23
C VAL A 130 -6.72 -6.14 -9.58
N THR A 131 -6.89 -6.37 -10.89
CA THR A 131 -7.45 -7.61 -11.44
C THR A 131 -6.35 -8.58 -11.87
N GLY A 132 -6.68 -9.86 -12.07
CA GLY A 132 -5.72 -10.88 -12.52
C GLY A 132 -4.84 -11.48 -11.42
N LEU A 133 -5.11 -11.18 -10.16
CA LEU A 133 -4.51 -11.84 -8.99
C LEU A 133 -5.30 -13.09 -8.60
N PRO A 134 -4.71 -14.01 -7.80
CA PRO A 134 -5.47 -15.10 -7.17
C PRO A 134 -6.63 -14.56 -6.33
N SER A 135 -7.72 -15.31 -6.29
CA SER A 135 -8.88 -14.96 -5.47
C SER A 135 -8.57 -14.98 -3.97
N GLU A 136 -9.36 -14.26 -3.19
CA GLU A 136 -9.14 -14.11 -1.74
C GLU A 136 -9.10 -15.45 -0.99
N ASP A 137 -9.90 -16.42 -1.42
CA ASP A 137 -10.01 -17.73 -0.80
C ASP A 137 -8.74 -18.60 -0.94
N VAL A 138 -7.93 -18.38 -1.98
CA VAL A 138 -6.65 -19.09 -2.19
C VAL A 138 -5.43 -18.22 -1.95
N LEU A 139 -5.61 -16.92 -1.73
CA LEU A 139 -4.50 -16.02 -1.44
C LEU A 139 -3.96 -16.25 -0.03
N SER A 140 -2.66 -16.54 0.09
CA SER A 140 -1.98 -16.65 1.38
C SER A 140 -1.34 -15.32 1.80
N ALA A 141 -0.52 -14.74 0.92
CA ALA A 141 0.18 -13.50 1.24
C ALA A 141 0.68 -12.76 0.00
N TYR A 142 0.78 -11.45 0.12
CA TYR A 142 1.61 -10.60 -0.72
C TYR A 142 2.99 -10.40 -0.10
N GLY A 143 4.01 -10.24 -0.94
CA GLY A 143 5.35 -9.91 -0.49
C GLY A 143 5.40 -8.57 0.27
N ASN A 144 6.40 -8.44 1.13
CA ASN A 144 6.57 -7.22 1.92
C ASN A 144 7.21 -6.08 1.14
N ILE A 145 8.14 -6.42 0.24
CA ILE A 145 8.88 -5.46 -0.58
C ILE A 145 8.81 -5.92 -2.03
N PRO A 146 7.89 -5.37 -2.82
CA PRO A 146 7.85 -5.57 -4.27
C PRO A 146 8.98 -4.78 -4.94
N TYR A 147 9.24 -5.09 -6.20
CA TYR A 147 10.24 -4.42 -7.03
C TYR A 147 9.56 -3.65 -8.15
N ASN A 148 9.96 -2.41 -8.39
CA ASN A 148 9.46 -1.60 -9.50
C ASN A 148 10.54 -1.39 -10.56
N GLU A 149 10.19 -1.56 -11.82
CA GLU A 149 11.07 -1.32 -12.97
C GLU A 149 10.23 -1.03 -14.23
N ASN A 150 10.70 -0.09 -15.04
CA ASN A 150 10.10 0.27 -16.34
C ASN A 150 8.60 0.61 -16.25
N GLY A 151 8.18 1.26 -15.18
CA GLY A 151 6.80 1.68 -14.99
C GLY A 151 5.83 0.58 -14.53
N TYR A 152 6.33 -0.57 -14.11
CA TYR A 152 5.57 -1.68 -13.56
C TYR A 152 6.04 -2.01 -12.15
N ILE A 153 5.18 -2.68 -11.37
CA ILE A 153 5.58 -3.23 -10.08
C ILE A 153 5.42 -4.76 -10.09
N TYR A 154 6.41 -5.44 -9.53
CA TYR A 154 6.48 -6.90 -9.45
C TYR A 154 6.23 -7.33 -8.01
N MET A 155 5.05 -7.90 -7.77
CA MET A 155 4.59 -8.32 -6.45
C MET A 155 4.74 -9.83 -6.29
N PRO A 156 5.50 -10.32 -5.30
CA PRO A 156 5.45 -11.72 -4.92
C PRO A 156 4.09 -12.08 -4.35
N VAL A 157 3.51 -13.18 -4.81
CA VAL A 157 2.23 -13.69 -4.32
C VAL A 157 2.36 -15.17 -3.99
N SER A 158 1.92 -15.53 -2.79
CA SER A 158 1.83 -16.91 -2.31
C SER A 158 0.37 -17.30 -2.12
N THR A 159 0.05 -18.57 -2.37
CA THR A 159 -1.30 -19.12 -2.27
C THR A 159 -1.36 -20.31 -1.30
N THR A 160 -2.56 -20.67 -0.87
CA THR A 160 -2.82 -21.79 0.06
C THR A 160 -3.13 -23.10 -0.65
N ASP A 161 -3.30 -23.10 -1.98
CA ASP A 161 -3.68 -24.25 -2.79
C ASP A 161 -2.52 -25.21 -3.13
N GLY A 162 -1.35 -25.00 -2.53
CA GLY A 162 -0.14 -25.78 -2.79
C GLY A 162 0.62 -25.35 -4.04
N SER A 163 0.16 -24.34 -4.76
CA SER A 163 0.89 -23.75 -5.88
C SER A 163 2.16 -23.07 -5.38
N THR A 164 3.21 -23.12 -6.19
CA THR A 164 4.44 -22.40 -5.90
C THR A 164 4.22 -20.90 -6.02
N PRO A 165 4.84 -20.08 -5.15
CA PRO A 165 4.81 -18.62 -5.24
C PRO A 165 5.21 -18.11 -6.62
N ALA A 166 4.65 -16.99 -7.03
CA ALA A 166 4.98 -16.38 -8.32
C ALA A 166 5.11 -14.86 -8.18
N LEU A 167 5.88 -14.26 -9.10
CA LEU A 167 5.88 -12.83 -9.29
C LEU A 167 4.74 -12.43 -10.21
N TYR A 168 3.93 -11.49 -9.78
CA TYR A 168 2.90 -10.87 -10.60
C TYR A 168 3.37 -9.49 -11.03
N LYS A 169 3.43 -9.29 -12.35
CA LYS A 169 3.68 -7.99 -12.97
C LYS A 169 2.37 -7.22 -12.99
N ILE A 170 2.33 -6.06 -12.34
CA ILE A 170 1.16 -5.18 -12.28
C ILE A 170 1.41 -3.95 -13.14
N ASP A 171 0.51 -3.70 -14.08
CA ASP A 171 0.46 -2.47 -14.85
C ASP A 171 -0.41 -1.44 -14.10
N PRO A 172 0.16 -0.32 -13.63
CA PRO A 172 -0.61 0.67 -12.88
C PRO A 172 -1.64 1.41 -13.73
N ARG A 173 -1.43 1.51 -15.05
CA ARG A 173 -2.34 2.26 -15.93
C ARG A 173 -3.67 1.54 -16.12
N THR A 174 -3.62 0.21 -16.17
CA THR A 174 -4.80 -0.66 -16.34
C THR A 174 -5.28 -1.28 -15.04
N ALA A 175 -4.47 -1.23 -13.97
CA ALA A 175 -4.66 -1.96 -12.72
C ALA A 175 -4.80 -3.48 -12.96
N THR A 176 -3.98 -4.04 -13.83
CA THR A 176 -4.03 -5.46 -14.21
C THR A 176 -2.74 -6.17 -13.83
N ALA A 177 -2.87 -7.31 -13.16
CA ALA A 177 -1.77 -8.20 -12.82
C ALA A 177 -1.68 -9.34 -13.83
N THR A 178 -0.46 -9.68 -14.21
CA THR A 178 -0.15 -10.85 -15.04
C THR A 178 0.83 -11.73 -14.30
N LYS A 179 0.51 -13.02 -14.16
CA LYS A 179 1.41 -14.00 -13.56
C LYS A 179 2.68 -14.14 -14.40
N GLY A 180 3.82 -13.96 -13.75
CA GLY A 180 5.14 -14.09 -14.37
C GLY A 180 5.93 -15.27 -13.80
N LEU A 181 7.16 -15.00 -13.36
CA LEU A 181 8.10 -15.99 -12.88
C LEU A 181 7.55 -16.77 -11.68
N THR A 182 7.56 -18.09 -11.79
CA THR A 182 7.28 -19.00 -10.67
C THR A 182 8.56 -19.26 -9.88
N ILE A 183 8.46 -19.29 -8.56
CA ILE A 183 9.60 -19.44 -7.66
C ILE A 183 9.43 -20.70 -6.83
N ILE A 184 10.40 -21.61 -6.89
CA ILE A 184 10.38 -22.85 -6.09
C ILE A 184 10.78 -22.51 -4.66
N ALA A 185 9.79 -22.20 -3.84
CA ALA A 185 9.93 -21.83 -2.42
C ALA A 185 8.59 -22.03 -1.70
N GLU A 186 8.59 -22.05 -0.38
CA GLU A 186 7.35 -22.05 0.42
C GLU A 186 6.69 -20.66 0.42
N SER A 187 7.50 -19.60 0.46
CA SER A 187 7.02 -18.21 0.42
C SER A 187 8.09 -17.28 -0.14
N VAL A 188 7.67 -16.13 -0.65
CA VAL A 188 8.56 -15.07 -1.14
C VAL A 188 8.13 -13.75 -0.54
N SER A 189 8.96 -13.18 0.35
CA SER A 189 8.64 -11.92 1.03
C SER A 189 9.17 -10.68 0.30
N THR A 190 10.23 -10.83 -0.47
CA THR A 190 10.94 -9.70 -1.08
C THR A 190 11.51 -10.10 -2.43
N VAL A 191 11.52 -9.15 -3.36
CA VAL A 191 12.15 -9.31 -4.67
C VAL A 191 12.95 -8.05 -5.01
N GLY A 192 14.06 -8.23 -5.71
CA GLY A 192 14.92 -7.14 -6.16
C GLY A 192 15.81 -7.58 -7.31
N LYS A 193 16.41 -6.61 -7.98
CA LYS A 193 17.37 -6.82 -9.06
C LYS A 193 18.79 -6.55 -8.57
N LEU A 194 19.68 -7.48 -8.81
CA LEU A 194 21.09 -7.27 -8.59
C LEU A 194 21.67 -6.54 -9.80
N THR A 195 22.35 -5.43 -9.56
CA THR A 195 23.13 -4.73 -10.57
C THR A 195 24.61 -5.02 -10.33
N SER A 196 25.36 -5.41 -11.37
CA SER A 196 26.81 -5.50 -11.26
C SER A 196 27.38 -4.10 -10.98
N GLN A 197 28.13 -3.96 -9.90
CA GLN A 197 28.99 -2.78 -9.75
C GLN A 197 30.08 -2.88 -10.83
N LYS A 198 30.15 -1.86 -11.68
CA LYS A 198 31.26 -1.67 -12.60
C LYS A 198 32.44 -1.08 -11.87
#